data_1b9d5d62271b480e24808de5097c37bc
#
_entry.id   1b9d5d62271b480e24808de5097c37bc
#
_cell.length_a   1.000
_cell.length_b   1.000
_cell.length_c   1.000
_cell.angle_alpha   90.00
_cell.angle_beta   90.00
_cell.angle_gamma   90.00
#
_symmetry.space_group_name_H-M   'P 1'
#
loop_
_entity.id
_entity.type
_entity.pdbx_description
1 polymer ?
#
loop_
_entity_poly.entity_id
_entity_poly.type
_entity_poly.pdbx_seq_one_letter_code
_entity_poly.pdbx_strand_id
1 'polypeptide(L)'
;KVEDKNDKAEIRKRIDKIVTEHIDKSLEGFENRLLIEIAGLEETLKRHKEFLRKTDKTEKEIEKRKKQLEEKGEARKKLLAFEHTDERPYFLWHLFFMDVFEKGGFDVIIGNPPYIQLQKMGKEADILQDAGFKTFKRTGDIYTLFYEKGIDILKDKGTLTYITSNTWMRTNFGEGLREFFVTKSNPEILLNFEDTKIFPTATVEVNIMVTKKEKWNKNLQAV
;
A
#
# COMPACT_ATOMS: atom_id res chain seq x y z
N LYS A 1 -17.16 -29.33 -15.21
CA LYS A 1 -16.54 -27.98 -15.44
C LYS A 1 -17.40 -26.80 -14.91
N VAL A 2 -18.72 -26.95 -14.80
CA VAL A 2 -19.62 -25.92 -14.23
C VAL A 2 -19.70 -26.06 -12.71
N GLU A 3 -19.76 -27.29 -12.19
CA GLU A 3 -19.71 -27.59 -10.75
C GLU A 3 -18.43 -27.06 -10.08
N ASP A 4 -17.26 -27.27 -10.71
CA ASP A 4 -15.97 -26.74 -10.22
C ASP A 4 -15.91 -25.20 -10.12
N LYS A 5 -16.66 -24.45 -10.94
CA LYS A 5 -16.76 -22.99 -10.83
C LYS A 5 -17.64 -22.52 -9.67
N ASN A 6 -18.75 -23.20 -9.42
CA ASN A 6 -19.66 -22.88 -8.31
C ASN A 6 -19.00 -23.19 -6.97
N ASP A 7 -18.34 -24.33 -6.85
CA ASP A 7 -17.60 -24.72 -5.65
C ASP A 7 -16.48 -23.74 -5.30
N LYS A 8 -15.73 -23.27 -6.32
CA LYS A 8 -14.69 -22.25 -6.14
C LYS A 8 -15.27 -20.90 -5.70
N ALA A 9 -16.43 -20.51 -6.21
CA ALA A 9 -17.09 -19.26 -5.82
C ALA A 9 -17.59 -19.32 -4.38
N GLU A 10 -18.15 -20.47 -3.97
CA GLU A 10 -18.63 -20.68 -2.60
C GLU A 10 -17.48 -20.71 -1.59
N ILE A 11 -16.38 -21.43 -1.90
CA ILE A 11 -15.17 -21.44 -1.09
C ILE A 11 -14.61 -20.03 -0.94
N ARG A 12 -14.58 -19.24 -2.02
CA ARG A 12 -14.12 -17.87 -2.00
C ARG A 12 -14.96 -16.98 -1.07
N LYS A 13 -16.29 -17.06 -1.16
CA LYS A 13 -17.22 -16.35 -0.26
C LYS A 13 -16.99 -16.73 1.21
N ARG A 14 -16.73 -18.00 1.47
CA ARG A 14 -16.49 -18.50 2.83
C ARG A 14 -15.14 -18.01 3.38
N ILE A 15 -14.09 -18.03 2.59
CA ILE A 15 -12.78 -17.45 2.94
C ILE A 15 -12.95 -15.96 3.23
N ASP A 16 -13.63 -15.26 2.35
CA ASP A 16 -13.87 -13.82 2.48
C ASP A 16 -14.61 -13.46 3.76
N LYS A 17 -15.60 -14.23 4.14
CA LYS A 17 -16.34 -14.03 5.40
C LYS A 17 -15.43 -14.20 6.62
N ILE A 18 -14.66 -15.30 6.66
CA ILE A 18 -13.72 -15.58 7.76
C ILE A 18 -12.69 -14.47 7.90
N VAL A 19 -12.18 -13.97 6.76
CA VAL A 19 -11.20 -12.88 6.71
C VAL A 19 -11.80 -11.60 7.26
N THR A 20 -13.00 -11.23 6.82
CA THR A 20 -13.69 -10.02 7.28
C THR A 20 -13.94 -10.07 8.79
N GLU A 21 -14.45 -11.20 9.30
CA GLU A 21 -14.66 -11.42 10.73
C GLU A 21 -13.36 -11.34 11.54
N HIS A 22 -12.25 -11.87 10.99
CA HIS A 22 -10.95 -11.81 11.66
C HIS A 22 -10.40 -10.38 11.72
N ILE A 23 -10.50 -9.63 10.62
CA ILE A 23 -10.07 -8.23 10.58
C ILE A 23 -10.93 -7.37 11.51
N ASP A 24 -12.26 -7.58 11.49
CA ASP A 24 -13.18 -6.86 12.37
C ASP A 24 -12.82 -7.06 13.85
N LYS A 25 -12.63 -8.32 14.28
CA LYS A 25 -12.18 -8.64 15.65
C LYS A 25 -10.82 -8.02 15.99
N SER A 26 -9.90 -8.00 15.02
CA SER A 26 -8.58 -7.38 15.22
C SER A 26 -8.68 -5.87 15.40
N LEU A 27 -9.49 -5.20 14.59
CA LEU A 27 -9.74 -3.77 14.71
C LEU A 27 -10.45 -3.44 16.02
N GLU A 28 -11.47 -4.21 16.41
CA GLU A 28 -12.15 -4.08 17.71
C GLU A 28 -11.19 -4.22 18.89
N GLY A 29 -10.31 -5.23 18.85
CA GLY A 29 -9.27 -5.40 19.86
C GLY A 29 -8.28 -4.22 19.92
N PHE A 30 -8.02 -3.58 18.78
CA PHE A 30 -7.20 -2.37 18.72
C PHE A 30 -7.93 -1.15 19.30
N GLU A 31 -9.19 -0.96 18.94
CA GLU A 31 -10.05 0.10 19.49
C GLU A 31 -10.13 0.00 21.02
N ASN A 32 -10.38 -1.20 21.55
CA ASN A 32 -10.47 -1.45 22.97
C ASN A 32 -9.15 -1.13 23.71
N ARG A 33 -7.98 -1.47 23.13
CA ARG A 33 -6.68 -1.10 23.70
C ARG A 33 -6.50 0.42 23.72
N LEU A 34 -6.82 1.12 22.64
CA LEU A 34 -6.72 2.57 22.59
C LEU A 34 -7.64 3.25 23.61
N LEU A 35 -8.85 2.74 23.83
CA LEU A 35 -9.77 3.25 24.84
C LEU A 35 -9.19 3.11 26.26
N ILE A 36 -8.56 1.97 26.58
CA ILE A 36 -7.91 1.74 27.88
C ILE A 36 -6.72 2.71 28.05
N GLU A 37 -5.90 2.87 26.99
CA GLU A 37 -4.77 3.81 27.03
C GLU A 37 -5.23 5.26 27.24
N ILE A 38 -6.28 5.69 26.51
CA ILE A 38 -6.87 7.02 26.65
C ILE A 38 -7.36 7.24 28.09
N ALA A 39 -8.12 6.29 28.64
CA ALA A 39 -8.64 6.40 30.00
C ALA A 39 -7.52 6.52 31.04
N GLY A 40 -6.44 5.75 30.91
CA GLY A 40 -5.26 5.85 31.79
C GLY A 40 -4.52 7.18 31.66
N LEU A 41 -4.43 7.74 30.46
CA LEU A 41 -3.84 9.06 30.22
C LEU A 41 -4.74 10.18 30.77
N GLU A 42 -6.05 10.08 30.63
CA GLU A 42 -7.01 11.06 31.20
C GLU A 42 -6.98 11.08 32.71
N GLU A 43 -6.87 9.91 33.35
CA GLU A 43 -6.68 9.83 34.81
C GLU A 43 -5.35 10.45 35.25
N THR A 44 -4.28 10.21 34.49
CA THR A 44 -2.97 10.84 34.76
C THR A 44 -3.03 12.37 34.60
N LEU A 45 -3.73 12.83 33.56
CA LEU A 45 -3.94 14.25 33.31
C LEU A 45 -4.71 14.90 34.45
N LYS A 46 -5.75 14.25 34.98
CA LYS A 46 -6.51 14.72 36.13
C LYS A 46 -5.61 14.89 37.36
N ARG A 47 -4.79 13.87 37.68
CA ARG A 47 -3.82 13.94 38.80
C ARG A 47 -2.79 15.04 38.59
N HIS A 48 -2.27 15.24 37.40
CA HIS A 48 -1.32 16.30 37.08
C HIS A 48 -1.93 17.70 37.29
N LYS A 49 -3.21 17.90 36.89
CA LYS A 49 -3.93 19.16 37.14
C LYS A 49 -4.14 19.45 38.64
N GLU A 50 -4.46 18.43 39.42
CA GLU A 50 -4.62 18.55 40.87
C GLU A 50 -3.31 18.97 41.57
N PHE A 51 -2.16 18.54 41.02
CA PHE A 51 -0.84 18.88 41.59
C PHE A 51 -0.12 20.02 40.84
N LEU A 52 -0.84 20.83 40.04
CA LEU A 52 -0.30 21.99 39.28
C LEU A 52 0.94 21.61 38.40
N ARG A 53 1.00 20.41 37.89
CA ARG A 53 2.08 19.94 37.02
C ARG A 53 1.80 20.30 35.55
N LYS A 54 2.87 20.33 34.71
CA LYS A 54 2.74 20.56 33.30
C LYS A 54 1.96 19.40 32.60
N THR A 55 0.95 19.75 31.82
CA THR A 55 0.01 18.80 31.21
C THR A 55 0.17 18.65 29.69
N ASP A 56 0.87 19.57 29.02
CA ASP A 56 0.95 19.68 27.55
C ASP A 56 1.32 18.38 26.85
N LYS A 57 2.25 17.59 27.41
CA LYS A 57 2.66 16.31 26.82
C LYS A 57 1.55 15.26 26.90
N THR A 58 0.87 15.20 28.05
CA THR A 58 -0.21 14.24 28.27
C THR A 58 -1.42 14.58 27.39
N GLU A 59 -1.76 15.85 27.26
CA GLU A 59 -2.85 16.33 26.41
C GLU A 59 -2.59 16.00 24.95
N LYS A 60 -1.39 16.26 24.43
CA LYS A 60 -0.99 15.89 23.06
C LYS A 60 -1.04 14.39 22.80
N GLU A 61 -0.63 13.58 23.79
CA GLU A 61 -0.70 12.12 23.63
C GLU A 61 -2.14 11.61 23.62
N ILE A 62 -3.02 12.17 24.44
CA ILE A 62 -4.47 11.87 24.41
C ILE A 62 -5.06 12.23 23.05
N GLU A 63 -4.77 13.41 22.53
CA GLU A 63 -5.28 13.85 21.23
C GLU A 63 -4.82 12.91 20.10
N LYS A 64 -3.54 12.52 20.12
CA LYS A 64 -2.97 11.56 19.17
C LYS A 64 -3.68 10.20 19.24
N ARG A 65 -3.95 9.68 20.46
CA ARG A 65 -4.66 8.40 20.64
C ARG A 65 -6.11 8.49 20.20
N LYS A 66 -6.80 9.60 20.48
CA LYS A 66 -8.18 9.84 20.03
C LYS A 66 -8.26 9.86 18.50
N LYS A 67 -7.31 10.52 17.82
CA LYS A 67 -7.22 10.51 16.37
C LYS A 67 -7.01 9.10 15.81
N GLN A 68 -6.10 8.32 16.42
CA GLN A 68 -5.90 6.93 16.03
C GLN A 68 -7.17 6.07 16.21
N LEU A 69 -7.92 6.29 17.28
CA LEU A 69 -9.19 5.60 17.52
C LEU A 69 -10.22 5.93 16.45
N GLU A 70 -10.37 7.21 16.09
CA GLU A 70 -11.25 7.65 15.01
C GLU A 70 -10.86 7.02 13.66
N GLU A 71 -9.57 7.06 13.28
CA GLU A 71 -9.06 6.45 12.05
C GLU A 71 -9.35 4.94 12.00
N LYS A 72 -9.21 4.23 13.12
CA LYS A 72 -9.52 2.78 13.19
C LYS A 72 -11.01 2.51 13.13
N GLY A 73 -11.83 3.32 13.79
CA GLY A 73 -13.29 3.23 13.72
C GLY A 73 -13.82 3.44 12.30
N GLU A 74 -13.29 4.43 11.58
CA GLU A 74 -13.65 4.66 10.18
C GLU A 74 -13.19 3.49 9.27
N ALA A 75 -11.99 2.95 9.49
CA ALA A 75 -11.52 1.78 8.76
C ALA A 75 -12.42 0.56 8.99
N ARG A 76 -12.87 0.35 10.24
CA ARG A 76 -13.81 -0.73 10.60
C ARG A 76 -15.16 -0.56 9.94
N LYS A 77 -15.73 0.66 9.94
CA LYS A 77 -16.99 0.96 9.24
C LYS A 77 -16.89 0.69 7.74
N LYS A 78 -15.78 1.12 7.11
CA LYS A 78 -15.52 0.85 5.69
C LYS A 78 -15.43 -0.65 5.42
N LEU A 79 -14.73 -1.42 6.27
CA LEU A 79 -14.62 -2.87 6.15
C LEU A 79 -15.99 -3.55 6.17
N LEU A 80 -16.84 -3.22 7.15
CA LEU A 80 -18.17 -3.79 7.30
C LEU A 80 -19.11 -3.39 6.15
N ALA A 81 -18.95 -2.20 5.60
CA ALA A 81 -19.71 -1.78 4.42
C ALA A 81 -19.40 -2.62 3.17
N PHE A 82 -18.20 -3.20 3.08
CA PHE A 82 -17.80 -4.09 1.98
C PHE A 82 -18.24 -5.55 2.18
N GLU A 83 -18.72 -5.94 3.37
CA GLU A 83 -19.16 -7.32 3.65
C GLU A 83 -20.32 -7.77 2.75
N HIS A 84 -21.13 -6.83 2.28
CA HIS A 84 -22.29 -7.07 1.43
C HIS A 84 -22.04 -6.84 -0.07
N THR A 85 -20.81 -6.54 -0.49
CA THR A 85 -20.46 -6.34 -1.91
C THR A 85 -19.66 -7.52 -2.44
N ASP A 86 -19.99 -7.97 -3.64
CA ASP A 86 -19.23 -9.03 -4.33
C ASP A 86 -17.84 -8.53 -4.83
N GLU A 87 -17.60 -7.21 -4.76
CA GLU A 87 -16.36 -6.58 -5.19
C GLU A 87 -15.57 -6.04 -4.00
N ARG A 88 -14.41 -6.61 -3.76
CA ARG A 88 -13.48 -6.11 -2.76
C ARG A 88 -12.38 -5.28 -3.42
N PRO A 89 -12.26 -3.99 -3.08
CA PRO A 89 -11.24 -3.12 -3.66
C PRO A 89 -9.85 -3.32 -3.04
N TYR A 90 -9.61 -4.44 -2.32
CA TYR A 90 -8.34 -4.70 -1.64
C TYR A 90 -7.95 -6.18 -1.67
N PHE A 91 -6.65 -6.43 -1.65
CA PHE A 91 -6.06 -7.74 -1.52
C PHE A 91 -5.21 -7.83 -0.24
N LEU A 92 -5.46 -8.85 0.55
CA LEU A 92 -4.80 -9.03 1.86
C LEU A 92 -3.51 -9.85 1.73
N TRP A 93 -2.46 -9.21 1.27
CA TRP A 93 -1.15 -9.84 1.02
C TRP A 93 -0.64 -10.66 2.19
N HIS A 94 -0.66 -10.12 3.42
CA HIS A 94 -0.15 -10.78 4.62
C HIS A 94 -0.94 -12.02 5.02
N LEU A 95 -2.21 -12.10 4.65
CA LEU A 95 -3.03 -13.25 4.92
C LEU A 95 -2.80 -14.37 3.90
N PHE A 96 -2.82 -14.01 2.61
CA PHE A 96 -2.66 -15.00 1.54
C PHE A 96 -1.22 -15.52 1.40
N PHE A 97 -0.25 -14.76 1.87
CA PHE A 97 1.19 -15.09 1.81
C PHE A 97 1.84 -15.03 3.20
N MET A 98 1.14 -15.55 4.22
CA MET A 98 1.59 -15.50 5.62
C MET A 98 3.02 -16.02 5.77
N ASP A 99 3.31 -17.21 5.25
CA ASP A 99 4.64 -17.84 5.33
C ASP A 99 5.75 -17.00 4.68
N VAL A 100 5.40 -16.18 3.68
CA VAL A 100 6.34 -15.27 3.03
C VAL A 100 6.59 -14.05 3.91
N PHE A 101 5.53 -13.48 4.49
CA PHE A 101 5.66 -12.30 5.35
C PHE A 101 6.26 -12.61 6.72
N GLU A 102 6.12 -13.82 7.24
CA GLU A 102 6.85 -14.29 8.42
C GLU A 102 8.38 -14.29 8.19
N LYS A 103 8.82 -14.44 6.94
CA LYS A 103 10.22 -14.33 6.51
C LYS A 103 10.63 -12.91 6.06
N GLY A 104 9.76 -11.92 6.29
CA GLY A 104 10.01 -10.51 6.01
C GLY A 104 9.45 -9.99 4.67
N GLY A 105 8.85 -10.83 3.82
CA GLY A 105 8.30 -10.48 2.52
C GLY A 105 8.90 -11.27 1.35
N PHE A 106 8.59 -10.84 0.13
CA PHE A 106 9.07 -11.51 -1.08
C PHE A 106 10.56 -11.28 -1.35
N ASP A 107 11.25 -12.28 -1.86
CA ASP A 107 12.65 -12.18 -2.29
C ASP A 107 12.79 -11.39 -3.60
N VAL A 108 11.91 -11.69 -4.55
CA VAL A 108 11.91 -11.13 -5.91
C VAL A 108 10.50 -10.88 -6.37
N ILE A 109 10.29 -9.71 -6.96
CA ILE A 109 9.04 -9.35 -7.64
C ILE A 109 9.39 -9.01 -9.09
N ILE A 110 8.73 -9.68 -10.02
CA ILE A 110 8.87 -9.44 -11.47
C ILE A 110 7.49 -9.19 -12.03
N GLY A 111 7.35 -8.21 -12.93
CA GLY A 111 6.06 -7.95 -13.53
C GLY A 111 6.07 -7.00 -14.72
N ASN A 112 4.93 -6.98 -15.38
CA ASN A 112 4.55 -5.99 -16.36
C ASN A 112 3.23 -5.35 -15.89
N PRO A 113 3.29 -4.31 -15.06
CA PRO A 113 2.10 -3.63 -14.58
C PRO A 113 1.30 -3.01 -15.72
N PRO A 114 -0.02 -2.85 -15.58
CA PRO A 114 -0.85 -2.24 -16.61
C PRO A 114 -0.50 -0.76 -16.82
N TYR A 115 -0.57 -0.30 -18.08
CA TYR A 115 -0.32 1.09 -18.49
C TYR A 115 -1.66 1.82 -18.64
N ILE A 116 -2.30 2.13 -17.51
CA ILE A 116 -3.62 2.76 -17.45
C ILE A 116 -3.49 4.10 -16.74
N GLN A 117 -3.94 5.16 -17.39
CA GLN A 117 -3.96 6.49 -16.78
C GLN A 117 -4.97 6.54 -15.63
N LEU A 118 -4.55 6.95 -14.43
CA LEU A 118 -5.39 7.04 -13.24
C LEU A 118 -6.62 7.94 -13.46
N GLN A 119 -6.49 9.01 -14.23
CA GLN A 119 -7.63 9.89 -14.57
C GLN A 119 -8.76 9.17 -15.34
N LYS A 120 -8.47 8.06 -16.02
CA LYS A 120 -9.47 7.27 -16.76
C LYS A 120 -10.17 6.21 -15.89
N MET A 121 -9.71 5.99 -14.67
CA MET A 121 -10.23 4.97 -13.75
C MET A 121 -11.43 5.45 -12.91
N GLY A 122 -11.80 6.74 -12.99
CA GLY A 122 -12.97 7.25 -12.27
C GLY A 122 -12.88 7.04 -10.76
N LYS A 123 -13.92 6.42 -10.18
CA LYS A 123 -14.02 6.15 -8.72
C LYS A 123 -12.91 5.26 -8.17
N GLU A 124 -12.38 4.34 -8.97
CA GLU A 124 -11.26 3.48 -8.55
C GLU A 124 -10.00 4.30 -8.27
N ALA A 125 -9.75 5.36 -9.05
CA ALA A 125 -8.65 6.26 -8.77
C ALA A 125 -8.85 7.08 -7.49
N ASP A 126 -10.09 7.37 -7.09
CA ASP A 126 -10.37 8.04 -5.81
C ASP A 126 -10.01 7.12 -4.63
N ILE A 127 -10.37 5.83 -4.73
CA ILE A 127 -10.00 4.81 -3.73
C ILE A 127 -8.46 4.70 -3.62
N LEU A 128 -7.75 4.70 -4.75
CA LEU A 128 -6.29 4.63 -4.77
C LEU A 128 -5.65 5.90 -4.19
N GLN A 129 -6.25 7.07 -4.40
CA GLN A 129 -5.83 8.32 -3.77
C GLN A 129 -5.97 8.26 -2.26
N ASP A 130 -7.13 7.79 -1.76
CA ASP A 130 -7.42 7.63 -0.34
C ASP A 130 -6.53 6.57 0.33
N ALA A 131 -6.02 5.61 -0.43
CA ALA A 131 -5.05 4.62 0.05
C ALA A 131 -3.68 5.21 0.42
N GLY A 132 -3.41 6.48 0.06
CA GLY A 132 -2.26 7.24 0.54
C GLY A 132 -0.94 6.90 -0.12
N PHE A 133 -0.94 6.38 -1.35
CA PHE A 133 0.29 6.16 -2.13
C PHE A 133 1.04 7.47 -2.36
N LYS A 134 2.33 7.49 -2.06
CA LYS A 134 3.21 8.66 -2.26
C LYS A 134 3.46 8.94 -3.73
N THR A 135 3.46 7.90 -4.55
CA THR A 135 3.65 8.00 -6.00
C THR A 135 2.36 8.32 -6.76
N PHE A 136 1.23 8.52 -6.05
CA PHE A 136 -0.05 8.86 -6.68
C PHE A 136 -0.02 10.27 -7.27
N LYS A 137 -0.33 10.35 -8.56
CA LYS A 137 -0.66 11.60 -9.28
C LYS A 137 -1.83 11.30 -10.20
N ARG A 138 -2.92 12.05 -10.11
CA ARG A 138 -4.14 11.82 -10.92
C ARG A 138 -3.88 11.79 -12.42
N THR A 139 -2.89 12.55 -12.91
CA THR A 139 -2.48 12.60 -14.31
C THR A 139 -1.48 11.50 -14.70
N GLY A 140 -1.05 10.69 -13.73
CA GLY A 140 -0.08 9.60 -13.94
C GLY A 140 -0.74 8.28 -14.29
N ASP A 141 0.11 7.28 -14.43
CA ASP A 141 -0.28 5.90 -14.73
C ASP A 141 -0.25 5.03 -13.47
N ILE A 142 -1.12 4.03 -13.41
CA ILE A 142 -1.26 3.13 -12.26
C ILE A 142 0.03 2.36 -11.96
N TYR A 143 0.90 2.11 -12.94
CA TYR A 143 2.15 1.39 -12.70
C TYR A 143 3.07 2.08 -11.68
N THR A 144 2.94 3.40 -11.47
CA THR A 144 3.69 4.11 -10.42
C THR A 144 3.35 3.58 -9.03
N LEU A 145 2.08 3.25 -8.80
CA LEU A 145 1.60 2.66 -7.54
C LEU A 145 2.07 1.20 -7.38
N PHE A 146 2.21 0.47 -8.50
CA PHE A 146 2.76 -0.90 -8.49
C PHE A 146 4.22 -0.90 -8.04
N TYR A 147 5.03 0.09 -8.44
CA TYR A 147 6.40 0.22 -7.93
C TYR A 147 6.42 0.42 -6.42
N GLU A 148 5.62 1.34 -5.90
CA GLU A 148 5.52 1.59 -4.46
C GLU A 148 5.06 0.33 -3.72
N LYS A 149 3.96 -0.28 -4.17
CA LYS A 149 3.44 -1.50 -3.56
C LYS A 149 4.42 -2.67 -3.65
N GLY A 150 5.09 -2.83 -4.78
CA GLY A 150 6.11 -3.86 -4.96
C GLY A 150 7.25 -3.73 -3.96
N ILE A 151 7.79 -2.53 -3.77
CA ILE A 151 8.85 -2.29 -2.76
C ILE A 151 8.32 -2.53 -1.34
N ASP A 152 7.07 -2.15 -1.04
CA ASP A 152 6.49 -2.36 0.30
C ASP A 152 6.45 -3.84 0.69
N ILE A 153 6.04 -4.72 -0.23
CA ILE A 153 5.87 -6.16 0.03
C ILE A 153 7.14 -6.99 -0.14
N LEU A 154 8.24 -6.42 -0.64
CA LEU A 154 9.56 -7.07 -0.64
C LEU A 154 10.12 -7.18 0.79
N LYS A 155 10.90 -8.21 1.05
CA LYS A 155 11.80 -8.23 2.21
C LYS A 155 12.97 -7.26 2.02
N ASP A 156 13.67 -6.93 3.09
CA ASP A 156 14.91 -6.16 3.01
C ASP A 156 15.91 -6.84 2.05
N LYS A 157 16.53 -6.03 1.19
CA LYS A 157 17.41 -6.45 0.10
C LYS A 157 16.76 -7.30 -1.00
N GLY A 158 15.43 -7.47 -0.97
CA GLY A 158 14.68 -8.10 -2.05
C GLY A 158 14.71 -7.24 -3.32
N THR A 159 14.56 -7.87 -4.47
CA THR A 159 14.70 -7.24 -5.80
C THR A 159 13.35 -7.11 -6.49
N LEU A 160 13.08 -5.94 -7.04
CA LEU A 160 11.93 -5.68 -7.90
C LEU A 160 12.42 -5.40 -9.31
N THR A 161 11.77 -6.04 -10.29
CA THR A 161 12.03 -5.82 -11.70
C THR A 161 10.71 -5.65 -12.44
N TYR A 162 10.48 -4.47 -12.98
CA TYR A 162 9.31 -4.19 -13.81
C TYR A 162 9.70 -3.67 -15.19
N ILE A 163 8.93 -4.11 -16.20
CA ILE A 163 8.88 -3.44 -17.49
C ILE A 163 7.67 -2.50 -17.48
N THR A 164 7.88 -1.21 -17.75
CA THR A 164 6.82 -0.19 -17.74
C THR A 164 7.05 0.82 -18.85
N SER A 165 6.06 1.69 -19.10
CA SER A 165 6.30 2.87 -19.94
C SER A 165 7.42 3.73 -19.35
N ASN A 166 8.26 4.31 -20.21
CA ASN A 166 9.35 5.21 -19.81
C ASN A 166 8.91 6.67 -19.57
N THR A 167 7.62 6.97 -19.77
CA THR A 167 7.07 8.34 -19.65
C THR A 167 7.31 8.98 -18.28
N TRP A 168 7.35 8.19 -17.20
CA TRP A 168 7.64 8.68 -15.85
C TRP A 168 9.01 9.34 -15.70
N MET A 169 9.96 9.04 -16.58
CA MET A 169 11.30 9.64 -16.52
C MET A 169 11.29 11.14 -16.85
N ARG A 170 10.40 11.57 -17.76
CA ARG A 170 10.38 12.90 -18.36
C ARG A 170 9.19 13.76 -17.92
N THR A 171 8.15 13.16 -17.36
CA THR A 171 6.90 13.86 -17.04
C THR A 171 6.84 14.35 -15.59
N ASN A 172 5.99 15.36 -15.36
CA ASN A 172 5.75 15.88 -14.01
C ASN A 172 5.09 14.84 -13.09
N PHE A 173 4.23 13.95 -13.62
CA PHE A 173 3.62 12.93 -12.79
C PHE A 173 4.64 11.90 -12.27
N GLY A 174 5.74 11.70 -12.99
CA GLY A 174 6.81 10.79 -12.60
C GLY A 174 7.72 11.31 -11.48
N GLU A 175 7.59 12.57 -11.07
CA GLU A 175 8.42 13.17 -10.02
C GLU A 175 8.35 12.38 -8.71
N GLY A 176 7.14 12.06 -8.23
CA GLY A 176 6.96 11.28 -7.01
C GLY A 176 7.57 9.87 -7.11
N LEU A 177 7.54 9.23 -8.28
CA LEU A 177 8.17 7.94 -8.49
C LEU A 177 9.72 8.06 -8.49
N ARG A 178 10.28 9.09 -9.13
CA ARG A 178 11.73 9.35 -9.11
C ARG A 178 12.24 9.60 -7.69
N GLU A 179 11.52 10.42 -6.92
CA GLU A 179 11.82 10.65 -5.49
C GLU A 179 11.71 9.36 -4.67
N PHE A 180 10.67 8.55 -4.93
CA PHE A 180 10.46 7.29 -4.26
C PHE A 180 11.63 6.33 -4.49
N PHE A 181 12.12 6.19 -5.71
CA PHE A 181 13.27 5.34 -6.02
C PHE A 181 14.51 5.70 -5.20
N VAL A 182 14.86 6.98 -5.15
CA VAL A 182 16.09 7.42 -4.45
C VAL A 182 15.95 7.49 -2.92
N THR A 183 14.72 7.53 -2.41
CA THR A 183 14.46 7.63 -0.96
C THR A 183 14.05 6.32 -0.31
N LYS A 184 13.47 5.39 -1.05
CA LYS A 184 12.85 4.16 -0.53
C LYS A 184 13.42 2.88 -1.12
N SER A 185 14.23 2.98 -2.17
CA SER A 185 14.85 1.84 -2.81
C SER A 185 16.26 2.17 -3.31
N ASN A 186 16.95 1.17 -3.84
CA ASN A 186 18.23 1.29 -4.49
C ASN A 186 18.08 0.88 -5.96
N PRO A 187 17.81 1.82 -6.88
CA PRO A 187 17.79 1.52 -8.31
C PRO A 187 19.19 1.13 -8.78
N GLU A 188 19.31 -0.04 -9.39
CA GLU A 188 20.58 -0.61 -9.83
C GLU A 188 20.74 -0.56 -11.34
N ILE A 189 19.70 -0.97 -12.09
CA ILE A 189 19.75 -1.06 -13.55
C ILE A 189 18.51 -0.40 -14.15
N LEU A 190 18.72 0.45 -15.14
CA LEU A 190 17.68 1.05 -15.96
C LEU A 190 18.01 0.79 -17.44
N LEU A 191 17.26 -0.10 -18.07
CA LEU A 191 17.31 -0.33 -19.50
C LEU A 191 16.20 0.48 -20.17
N ASN A 192 16.54 1.45 -20.99
CA ASN A 192 15.59 2.29 -21.70
C ASN A 192 15.54 1.92 -23.18
N PHE A 193 14.36 1.50 -23.66
CA PHE A 193 14.16 1.09 -25.05
C PHE A 193 13.53 2.23 -25.84
N GLU A 194 14.24 3.36 -25.97
CA GLU A 194 13.85 4.45 -26.86
C GLU A 194 13.96 3.98 -28.32
N ASP A 195 13.04 4.43 -29.15
CA ASP A 195 12.96 4.12 -30.58
C ASP A 195 12.90 2.61 -30.94
N THR A 196 12.78 1.73 -29.95
CA THR A 196 12.72 0.29 -30.16
C THR A 196 11.32 -0.24 -29.85
N LYS A 197 10.67 -0.82 -30.84
CA LYS A 197 9.34 -1.42 -30.69
C LYS A 197 9.44 -2.80 -30.03
N ILE A 198 9.35 -2.85 -28.69
CA ILE A 198 9.41 -4.10 -27.93
C ILE A 198 8.12 -4.92 -28.07
N PHE A 199 6.95 -4.25 -28.08
CA PHE A 199 5.66 -4.91 -28.22
C PHE A 199 5.08 -4.69 -29.64
N PRO A 200 4.75 -5.73 -30.40
CA PRO A 200 4.25 -5.59 -31.79
C PRO A 200 2.97 -4.75 -31.91
N THR A 201 2.12 -4.79 -30.87
CA THR A 201 0.79 -4.15 -30.86
C THR A 201 0.74 -2.82 -30.11
N ALA A 202 1.80 -2.45 -29.39
CA ALA A 202 1.84 -1.23 -28.59
C ALA A 202 2.82 -0.19 -29.17
N THR A 203 2.41 1.07 -29.21
CA THR A 203 3.23 2.22 -29.60
C THR A 203 3.88 2.91 -28.41
N VAL A 204 4.06 2.19 -27.29
CA VAL A 204 4.58 2.73 -26.05
C VAL A 204 6.05 2.39 -25.92
N GLU A 205 6.88 3.41 -25.76
CA GLU A 205 8.27 3.25 -25.35
C GLU A 205 8.32 2.71 -23.93
N VAL A 206 9.19 1.74 -23.70
CA VAL A 206 9.27 1.05 -22.41
C VAL A 206 10.66 1.11 -21.82
N ASN A 207 10.71 0.87 -20.52
CA ASN A 207 11.95 0.65 -19.79
C ASN A 207 11.84 -0.57 -18.89
N ILE A 208 12.98 -1.17 -18.56
CA ILE A 208 13.09 -2.13 -17.47
C ILE A 208 13.86 -1.47 -16.33
N MET A 209 13.24 -1.42 -15.17
CA MET A 209 13.87 -0.97 -13.94
C MET A 209 14.13 -2.14 -13.01
N VAL A 210 15.38 -2.31 -12.58
CA VAL A 210 15.77 -3.23 -11.52
C VAL A 210 16.15 -2.41 -10.29
N THR A 211 15.47 -2.65 -9.18
CA THR A 211 15.71 -1.93 -7.92
C THR A 211 15.63 -2.87 -6.72
N LYS A 212 16.34 -2.56 -5.65
CA LYS A 212 16.32 -3.31 -4.39
C LYS A 212 15.67 -2.53 -3.26
N LYS A 213 15.05 -3.23 -2.32
CA LYS A 213 14.56 -2.63 -1.07
C LYS A 213 15.72 -2.41 -0.09
N GLU A 214 16.50 -1.41 -0.37
CA GLU A 214 17.61 -0.97 0.48
C GLU A 214 17.92 0.52 0.24
N LYS A 215 18.80 1.08 1.05
CA LYS A 215 19.21 2.48 0.88
C LYS A 215 19.97 2.68 -0.42
N TRP A 216 19.60 3.71 -1.18
CA TRP A 216 20.26 4.05 -2.43
C TRP A 216 21.78 4.29 -2.24
N ASN A 217 22.58 3.57 -2.99
CA ASN A 217 24.04 3.67 -2.98
C ASN A 217 24.59 4.69 -4.00
N LYS A 218 23.72 5.39 -4.74
CA LYS A 218 24.04 6.38 -5.78
C LYS A 218 24.75 5.77 -7.02
N ASN A 219 24.59 4.48 -7.25
CA ASN A 219 25.19 3.80 -8.39
C ASN A 219 24.09 3.14 -9.24
N LEU A 220 23.64 3.84 -10.26
CA LEU A 220 22.64 3.38 -11.24
C LEU A 220 23.35 3.15 -12.58
N GLN A 221 23.26 1.94 -13.12
CA GLN A 221 23.66 1.64 -14.50
C GLN A 221 22.48 1.92 -15.44
N ALA A 222 22.62 2.90 -16.32
CA ALA A 222 21.62 3.22 -17.34
C ALA A 222 22.16 2.85 -18.74
N VAL A 223 21.33 2.13 -19.52
CA VAL A 223 21.64 1.68 -20.89
C VAL A 223 20.45 1.99 -21.79
#